data_03b05d2b7f5741cc6bf1414ee2f3004e
#
_entry.id   03b05d2b7f5741cc6bf1414ee2f3004e
#
_cell.length_a   1.000
_cell.length_b   1.000
_cell.length_c   1.000
_cell.angle_alpha   90.00
_cell.angle_beta   90.00
_cell.angle_gamma   90.00
#
_symmetry.space_group_name_H-M   'P 1'
#
loop_
_entity.id
_entity.type
_entity.pdbx_description
1 polymer ?
#
loop_
_entity_poly.entity_id
_entity_poly.type
_entity_poly.pdbx_seq_one_letter_code
_entity_poly.pdbx_strand_id
1 'polypeptide(L)'
;VMQSPLPVRDGVNATRLRLPDEGPWDTAMDYMMHRWGHIDPQGIEDRFDAGEIVGEGGVRLNRGTKLEDHTFIWYYRTLPPETRLPVEINILHQDEHILVVDKPHFLPTTPGGTYIQESALVRLRNLLNLPDLIPMHRLDRMTAGILLLSTNPDTRGRYQVLFEKRQVQKEYECVSAATPAAGYPAVEFPVVVRNRMTKSRSYLLAEVIDGEPNAETRIERVRAFDAGDPTDHTATSRRALYRLEPHTGKTHQLRVHMASLGLGIVNDAFYPDLLDKAPDDYTKPLQLLARGITFVDPITKERVEYRSQLELSEARG
;
A
#
# COMPACT_ATOMS: atom_id res chain seq x y z
N VAL A 1 0.06 6.35 -20.02
CA VAL A 1 1.26 5.76 -19.36
C VAL A 1 1.93 4.86 -20.37
N MET A 2 3.23 5.08 -20.65
CA MET A 2 4.00 4.24 -21.57
C MET A 2 4.10 2.82 -21.01
N GLN A 3 3.64 1.83 -21.76
CA GLN A 3 3.64 0.43 -21.34
C GLN A 3 5.05 -0.16 -21.48
N SER A 4 5.43 -1.03 -20.55
CA SER A 4 6.71 -1.75 -20.63
C SER A 4 6.73 -2.67 -21.85
N PRO A 5 7.78 -2.64 -22.68
CA PRO A 5 7.94 -3.60 -23.77
C PRO A 5 8.35 -5.00 -23.26
N LEU A 6 8.79 -5.10 -22.00
CA LEU A 6 9.12 -6.37 -21.36
C LEU A 6 7.89 -6.90 -20.59
N PRO A 7 7.61 -8.21 -20.65
CA PRO A 7 6.52 -8.83 -19.93
C PRO A 7 6.76 -8.80 -18.41
N VAL A 8 5.75 -9.19 -17.65
CA VAL A 8 5.91 -9.49 -16.23
C VAL A 8 6.70 -10.79 -16.09
N ARG A 9 7.72 -10.81 -15.24
CA ARG A 9 8.55 -12.00 -14.93
C ARG A 9 8.42 -12.33 -13.44
N ASP A 10 8.00 -13.55 -13.12
CA ASP A 10 7.79 -14.00 -11.74
C ASP A 10 6.89 -13.05 -10.93
N GLY A 11 5.83 -12.53 -11.57
CA GLY A 11 4.90 -11.57 -10.99
C GLY A 11 5.43 -10.13 -10.87
N VAL A 12 6.70 -9.88 -11.21
CA VAL A 12 7.37 -8.59 -11.06
C VAL A 12 7.47 -7.87 -12.40
N ASN A 13 7.12 -6.59 -12.43
CA ASN A 13 7.30 -5.75 -13.62
C ASN A 13 8.78 -5.45 -13.85
N ALA A 14 9.16 -5.30 -15.12
CA ALA A 14 10.45 -4.72 -15.47
C ALA A 14 10.59 -3.31 -14.85
N THR A 15 11.79 -3.00 -14.39
CA THR A 15 12.14 -1.66 -13.90
C THR A 15 12.22 -0.71 -15.08
N ARG A 16 11.46 0.40 -15.03
CA ARG A 16 11.60 1.50 -15.97
C ARG A 16 12.56 2.53 -15.43
N LEU A 17 13.57 2.87 -16.19
CA LEU A 17 14.54 3.92 -15.90
C LEU A 17 14.39 5.03 -16.93
N ARG A 18 14.20 6.26 -16.45
CA ARG A 18 14.37 7.44 -17.31
C ARG A 18 15.85 7.77 -17.42
N LEU A 19 16.35 7.85 -18.64
CA LEU A 19 17.69 8.36 -18.91
C LEU A 19 17.68 9.91 -18.80
N PRO A 20 18.76 10.54 -18.35
CA PRO A 20 18.86 11.99 -18.33
C PRO A 20 18.95 12.52 -19.76
N ASP A 21 18.42 13.71 -19.97
CA ASP A 21 18.46 14.38 -21.27
C ASP A 21 19.87 14.94 -21.58
N GLU A 22 20.67 15.18 -20.52
CA GLU A 22 22.05 15.71 -20.58
C GLU A 22 22.90 15.12 -19.45
N GLY A 23 24.23 15.05 -19.65
CA GLY A 23 25.17 14.61 -18.62
C GLY A 23 26.54 14.21 -19.18
N PRO A 24 27.49 13.83 -18.33
CA PRO A 24 28.85 13.46 -18.74
C PRO A 24 28.95 12.01 -19.25
N TRP A 25 27.84 11.36 -19.58
CA TRP A 25 27.77 9.96 -20.00
C TRP A 25 27.50 9.88 -21.51
N ASP A 26 28.32 9.14 -22.23
CA ASP A 26 28.15 8.94 -23.67
C ASP A 26 27.10 7.87 -23.97
N THR A 27 27.01 6.83 -23.13
CA THR A 27 26.13 5.69 -23.35
C THR A 27 25.14 5.48 -22.18
N ALA A 28 24.04 4.75 -22.46
CA ALA A 28 23.13 4.30 -21.43
C ALA A 28 23.83 3.39 -20.39
N MET A 29 24.83 2.59 -20.82
CA MET A 29 25.64 1.77 -19.93
C MET A 29 26.48 2.63 -18.99
N ASP A 30 27.15 3.68 -19.47
CA ASP A 30 27.96 4.58 -18.63
C ASP A 30 27.11 5.22 -17.53
N TYR A 31 25.89 5.64 -17.88
CA TYR A 31 24.95 6.18 -16.90
C TYR A 31 24.54 5.16 -15.85
N MET A 32 24.21 3.93 -16.25
CA MET A 32 23.85 2.87 -15.30
C MET A 32 25.03 2.48 -14.41
N MET A 33 26.24 2.40 -14.96
CA MET A 33 27.50 2.14 -14.22
C MET A 33 27.78 3.24 -13.21
N HIS A 34 27.61 4.51 -13.59
CA HIS A 34 27.74 5.63 -12.64
C HIS A 34 26.77 5.52 -11.46
N ARG A 35 25.53 5.13 -11.71
CA ARG A 35 24.49 5.08 -10.67
C ARG A 35 24.57 3.84 -9.78
N TRP A 36 24.87 2.69 -10.34
CA TRP A 36 24.76 1.40 -9.65
C TRP A 36 25.98 0.49 -9.82
N GLY A 37 27.01 0.92 -10.53
CA GLY A 37 28.24 0.14 -10.70
C GLY A 37 28.94 -0.19 -9.38
N HIS A 38 28.73 0.60 -8.33
CA HIS A 38 29.23 0.31 -6.99
C HIS A 38 28.48 -0.85 -6.29
N ILE A 39 27.33 -1.27 -6.81
CA ILE A 39 26.50 -2.37 -6.27
C ILE A 39 26.72 -3.65 -7.08
N ASP A 40 26.53 -3.56 -8.41
CA ASP A 40 26.52 -4.72 -9.31
C ASP A 40 27.08 -4.36 -10.69
N PRO A 41 28.40 -4.06 -10.82
CA PRO A 41 28.98 -3.66 -12.09
C PRO A 41 28.92 -4.78 -13.13
N GLN A 42 29.25 -6.01 -12.75
CA GLN A 42 29.23 -7.16 -13.66
C GLN A 42 27.81 -7.47 -14.14
N GLY A 43 26.81 -7.42 -13.27
CA GLY A 43 25.43 -7.66 -13.68
C GLY A 43 24.88 -6.59 -14.63
N ILE A 44 25.39 -5.36 -14.59
CA ILE A 44 25.03 -4.33 -15.58
C ILE A 44 25.62 -4.73 -16.95
N GLU A 45 26.92 -5.05 -17.01
CA GLU A 45 27.57 -5.48 -18.25
C GLU A 45 26.91 -6.71 -18.85
N ASP A 46 26.68 -7.73 -18.05
CA ASP A 46 26.07 -8.99 -18.48
C ASP A 46 24.69 -8.76 -19.10
N ARG A 47 23.87 -7.84 -18.54
CA ARG A 47 22.54 -7.50 -19.12
C ARG A 47 22.65 -6.81 -20.47
N PHE A 48 23.62 -5.92 -20.66
CA PHE A 48 23.86 -5.31 -21.96
C PHE A 48 24.32 -6.35 -22.99
N ASP A 49 25.24 -7.24 -22.61
CA ASP A 49 25.75 -8.30 -23.47
C ASP A 49 24.68 -9.34 -23.84
N ALA A 50 23.80 -9.66 -22.91
CA ALA A 50 22.67 -10.56 -23.12
C ALA A 50 21.49 -9.89 -23.87
N GLY A 51 21.50 -8.56 -24.07
CA GLY A 51 20.39 -7.81 -24.68
C GLY A 51 19.14 -7.82 -23.80
N GLU A 52 19.31 -7.87 -22.49
CA GLU A 52 18.20 -7.86 -21.51
C GLU A 52 17.72 -6.46 -21.14
N ILE A 53 18.41 -5.42 -21.62
CA ILE A 53 17.99 -4.02 -21.49
C ILE A 53 17.36 -3.59 -22.79
N VAL A 54 16.13 -3.05 -22.70
CA VAL A 54 15.38 -2.63 -23.89
C VAL A 54 14.94 -1.17 -23.76
N GLY A 55 14.94 -0.47 -24.87
CA GLY A 55 14.39 0.87 -25.03
C GLY A 55 12.94 0.88 -25.46
N GLU A 56 12.43 2.06 -25.81
CA GLU A 56 11.12 2.23 -26.41
C GLU A 56 10.97 1.33 -27.62
N GLY A 57 9.77 0.77 -27.80
CA GLY A 57 9.49 -0.16 -28.90
C GLY A 57 10.13 -1.55 -28.78
N GLY A 58 10.77 -1.86 -27.64
CA GLY A 58 11.40 -3.16 -27.40
C GLY A 58 12.77 -3.33 -28.07
N VAL A 59 13.39 -2.24 -28.51
CA VAL A 59 14.74 -2.24 -29.09
C VAL A 59 15.76 -2.67 -28.04
N ARG A 60 16.52 -3.73 -28.33
CA ARG A 60 17.59 -4.19 -27.44
C ARG A 60 18.77 -3.24 -27.46
N LEU A 61 19.20 -2.83 -26.28
CA LEU A 61 20.39 -2.00 -26.11
C LEU A 61 21.64 -2.87 -26.06
N ASN A 62 22.76 -2.29 -26.51
CA ASN A 62 24.10 -2.82 -26.36
C ASN A 62 25.01 -1.82 -25.63
N ARG A 63 26.26 -2.18 -25.34
CA ARG A 63 27.20 -1.33 -24.59
C ARG A 63 27.45 0.03 -25.27
N GLY A 64 27.33 0.12 -26.60
CA GLY A 64 27.54 1.35 -27.37
C GLY A 64 26.27 2.16 -27.62
N THR A 65 25.11 1.76 -27.12
CA THR A 65 23.84 2.52 -27.31
C THR A 65 23.97 3.88 -26.63
N LYS A 66 23.83 4.95 -27.44
CA LYS A 66 24.00 6.32 -26.92
C LYS A 66 22.91 6.69 -25.94
N LEU A 67 23.25 7.59 -25.01
CA LEU A 67 22.33 8.06 -23.99
C LEU A 67 21.09 8.74 -24.60
N GLU A 68 21.30 9.51 -25.66
CA GLU A 68 20.27 10.29 -26.39
C GLU A 68 19.31 9.47 -27.24
N ASP A 69 19.63 8.17 -27.52
CA ASP A 69 18.82 7.33 -28.37
C ASP A 69 17.47 6.94 -27.74
N HIS A 70 17.38 7.00 -26.39
CA HIS A 70 16.21 6.60 -25.64
C HIS A 70 15.93 7.52 -24.47
N THR A 71 14.63 7.81 -24.22
CA THR A 71 14.19 8.52 -23.00
C THR A 71 13.99 7.54 -21.84
N PHE A 72 13.49 6.34 -22.14
CA PHE A 72 13.26 5.31 -21.16
C PHE A 72 13.88 3.98 -21.60
N ILE A 73 14.40 3.25 -20.60
CA ILE A 73 14.83 1.87 -20.78
C ILE A 73 14.17 0.99 -19.73
N TRP A 74 14.03 -0.30 -20.06
CA TRP A 74 13.43 -1.31 -19.16
C TRP A 74 14.37 -2.49 -19.03
N TYR A 75 14.45 -3.02 -17.81
CA TYR A 75 15.27 -4.18 -17.48
C TYR A 75 14.76 -4.87 -16.22
N TYR A 76 15.14 -6.12 -16.00
CA TYR A 76 14.87 -6.80 -14.74
C TYR A 76 16.07 -6.63 -13.82
N ARG A 77 15.80 -6.20 -12.58
CA ARG A 77 16.81 -6.15 -11.54
C ARG A 77 17.05 -7.56 -10.98
N THR A 78 18.29 -7.86 -10.58
CA THR A 78 18.54 -8.99 -9.67
C THR A 78 17.87 -8.68 -8.34
N LEU A 79 16.97 -9.56 -7.92
CA LEU A 79 16.30 -9.44 -6.64
C LEU A 79 17.06 -10.24 -5.59
N PRO A 80 17.35 -9.66 -4.42
CA PRO A 80 17.87 -10.44 -3.31
C PRO A 80 16.84 -11.48 -2.90
N PRO A 81 17.25 -12.62 -2.33
CA PRO A 81 16.32 -13.59 -1.79
C PRO A 81 15.50 -12.93 -0.65
N GLU A 82 14.19 -13.09 -0.71
CA GLU A 82 13.27 -12.59 0.31
C GLU A 82 12.75 -13.77 1.14
N THR A 83 12.74 -13.61 2.47
CA THR A 83 12.09 -14.57 3.35
C THR A 83 10.58 -14.47 3.19
N ARG A 84 9.92 -15.61 2.94
CA ARG A 84 8.47 -15.65 2.84
C ARG A 84 7.83 -15.18 4.15
N LEU A 85 6.92 -14.22 4.04
CA LEU A 85 6.13 -13.75 5.18
C LEU A 85 5.11 -14.83 5.58
N PRO A 86 4.98 -15.16 6.88
CA PRO A 86 4.11 -16.23 7.37
C PRO A 86 2.64 -15.77 7.45
N VAL A 87 2.13 -15.21 6.36
CA VAL A 87 0.77 -14.68 6.25
C VAL A 87 0.17 -15.10 4.92
N GLU A 88 -1.14 -15.35 4.89
CA GLU A 88 -1.84 -15.80 3.69
C GLU A 88 -2.91 -14.80 3.25
N ILE A 89 -3.19 -14.77 1.95
CA ILE A 89 -4.20 -13.91 1.34
C ILE A 89 -5.45 -14.75 1.08
N ASN A 90 -6.60 -14.31 1.58
CA ASN A 90 -7.86 -14.97 1.29
C ASN A 90 -8.54 -14.31 0.09
N ILE A 91 -8.91 -15.11 -0.92
CA ILE A 91 -9.68 -14.63 -2.07
C ILE A 91 -11.16 -14.65 -1.68
N LEU A 92 -11.83 -13.50 -1.80
CA LEU A 92 -13.25 -13.33 -1.45
C LEU A 92 -14.14 -13.38 -2.69
N HIS A 93 -13.65 -12.83 -3.80
CA HIS A 93 -14.36 -12.80 -5.08
C HIS A 93 -13.36 -12.73 -6.23
N GLN A 94 -13.68 -13.39 -7.33
CA GLN A 94 -12.96 -13.29 -8.58
C GLN A 94 -13.93 -13.45 -9.75
N ASP A 95 -13.87 -12.52 -10.70
CA ASP A 95 -14.55 -12.62 -11.97
C ASP A 95 -13.65 -12.18 -13.12
N GLU A 96 -14.22 -11.95 -14.32
CA GLU A 96 -13.49 -11.51 -15.52
C GLU A 96 -12.85 -10.12 -15.33
N HIS A 97 -13.37 -9.26 -14.45
CA HIS A 97 -13.02 -7.85 -14.36
C HIS A 97 -12.24 -7.50 -13.09
N ILE A 98 -12.58 -8.14 -11.98
CA ILE A 98 -12.03 -7.82 -10.65
C ILE A 98 -11.66 -9.06 -9.84
N LEU A 99 -10.71 -8.86 -8.95
CA LEU A 99 -10.35 -9.75 -7.87
C LEU A 99 -10.46 -8.97 -6.55
N VAL A 100 -11.19 -9.53 -5.59
CA VAL A 100 -11.32 -8.98 -4.24
C VAL A 100 -10.71 -9.94 -3.25
N VAL A 101 -9.81 -9.45 -2.42
CA VAL A 101 -9.10 -10.27 -1.44
C VAL A 101 -9.10 -9.64 -0.06
N ASP A 102 -8.97 -10.47 0.96
CA ASP A 102 -8.54 -10.07 2.29
C ASP A 102 -7.01 -10.06 2.35
N LYS A 103 -6.41 -8.87 2.33
CA LYS A 103 -4.97 -8.71 2.51
C LYS A 103 -4.65 -8.83 4.00
N PRO A 104 -3.72 -9.71 4.40
CA PRO A 104 -3.32 -9.81 5.80
C PRO A 104 -2.51 -8.57 6.25
N HIS A 105 -2.36 -8.42 7.57
CA HIS A 105 -1.35 -7.53 8.15
C HIS A 105 0.06 -7.93 7.68
N PHE A 106 1.03 -7.04 7.80
CA PHE A 106 2.46 -7.21 7.48
C PHE A 106 2.80 -7.41 5.99
N LEU A 107 1.83 -7.58 5.11
CA LEU A 107 2.05 -7.77 3.67
C LEU A 107 1.83 -6.45 2.91
N PRO A 108 2.84 -5.93 2.17
CA PRO A 108 2.64 -4.76 1.32
C PRO A 108 1.64 -5.04 0.19
N THR A 109 0.91 -4.03 -0.25
CA THR A 109 0.01 -4.16 -1.43
C THR A 109 0.80 -4.35 -2.71
N THR A 110 1.85 -3.56 -2.90
CA THR A 110 2.69 -3.55 -4.12
C THR A 110 4.16 -3.61 -3.75
N PRO A 111 5.02 -4.05 -4.68
CA PRO A 111 6.47 -4.02 -4.49
C PRO A 111 6.99 -2.67 -4.01
N GLY A 112 7.85 -2.68 -3.01
CA GLY A 112 8.49 -1.47 -2.49
C GLY A 112 9.45 -1.74 -1.33
N GLY A 113 10.51 -0.95 -1.24
CA GLY A 113 11.54 -1.13 -0.21
C GLY A 113 12.23 -2.49 -0.31
N THR A 114 12.21 -3.24 0.78
CA THR A 114 12.81 -4.58 0.88
C THR A 114 11.86 -5.71 0.45
N TYR A 115 10.60 -5.38 0.18
CA TYR A 115 9.56 -6.33 -0.19
C TYR A 115 9.21 -6.17 -1.66
N ILE A 116 9.67 -7.05 -2.51
CA ILE A 116 9.36 -7.09 -3.94
C ILE A 116 8.47 -8.29 -4.25
N GLN A 117 8.99 -9.50 -4.04
CA GLN A 117 8.26 -10.75 -4.23
C GLN A 117 7.20 -10.95 -3.15
N GLU A 118 7.54 -10.58 -1.91
CA GLU A 118 6.65 -10.62 -0.75
C GLU A 118 5.72 -9.39 -0.71
N SER A 119 4.89 -9.24 -1.74
CA SER A 119 3.79 -8.28 -1.82
C SER A 119 2.51 -8.97 -2.30
N ALA A 120 1.35 -8.43 -1.94
CA ALA A 120 0.06 -9.00 -2.32
C ALA A 120 -0.06 -9.12 -3.84
N LEU A 121 0.35 -8.09 -4.58
CA LEU A 121 0.30 -8.09 -6.04
C LEU A 121 1.12 -9.22 -6.66
N VAL A 122 2.39 -9.36 -6.25
CA VAL A 122 3.28 -10.38 -6.84
C VAL A 122 2.84 -11.79 -6.46
N ARG A 123 2.48 -12.01 -5.20
CA ARG A 123 1.95 -13.29 -4.75
C ARG A 123 0.69 -13.71 -5.53
N LEU A 124 -0.26 -12.78 -5.72
CA LEU A 124 -1.51 -13.06 -6.43
C LEU A 124 -1.28 -13.28 -7.93
N ARG A 125 -0.40 -12.51 -8.56
CA ARG A 125 -0.04 -12.74 -9.98
C ARG A 125 0.52 -14.14 -10.21
N ASN A 126 1.41 -14.59 -9.33
CA ASN A 126 2.02 -15.92 -9.43
C ASN A 126 1.02 -17.03 -9.08
N LEU A 127 0.24 -16.85 -8.02
CA LEU A 127 -0.74 -17.84 -7.56
C LEU A 127 -1.83 -18.09 -8.61
N LEU A 128 -2.33 -17.02 -9.24
CA LEU A 128 -3.47 -17.07 -10.16
C LEU A 128 -3.05 -17.06 -11.64
N ASN A 129 -1.76 -16.94 -11.92
CA ASN A 129 -1.23 -16.76 -13.28
C ASN A 129 -1.90 -15.56 -14.02
N LEU A 130 -2.03 -14.42 -13.34
CA LEU A 130 -2.63 -13.20 -13.82
C LEU A 130 -1.58 -12.06 -13.91
N PRO A 131 -0.72 -12.04 -14.94
CA PRO A 131 0.36 -11.04 -15.04
C PRO A 131 -0.14 -9.60 -15.14
N ASP A 132 -1.33 -9.39 -15.71
CA ASP A 132 -1.95 -8.08 -15.88
C ASP A 132 -2.71 -7.56 -14.64
N LEU A 133 -2.71 -8.32 -13.55
CA LEU A 133 -3.36 -7.93 -12.30
C LEU A 133 -2.78 -6.60 -11.78
N ILE A 134 -3.65 -5.64 -11.43
CA ILE A 134 -3.26 -4.33 -10.87
C ILE A 134 -4.21 -3.97 -9.72
N PRO A 135 -3.69 -3.50 -8.57
CA PRO A 135 -4.54 -3.00 -7.50
C PRO A 135 -5.21 -1.67 -7.89
N MET A 136 -6.49 -1.52 -7.57
CA MET A 136 -7.27 -0.31 -7.81
C MET A 136 -7.07 0.74 -6.72
N HIS A 137 -6.68 0.31 -5.55
CA HIS A 137 -6.26 1.12 -4.42
C HIS A 137 -5.17 0.38 -3.64
N ARG A 138 -4.67 1.00 -2.61
CA ARG A 138 -3.65 0.36 -1.77
C ARG A 138 -3.98 0.46 -0.29
N LEU A 139 -3.58 -0.55 0.45
CA LEU A 139 -3.52 -0.57 1.89
C LEU A 139 -2.04 -0.47 2.32
N ASP A 140 -1.79 0.15 3.45
CA ASP A 140 -0.46 0.13 4.08
C ASP A 140 -0.06 -1.30 4.42
N ARG A 141 1.24 -1.56 4.53
CA ARG A 141 1.76 -2.90 4.86
C ARG A 141 1.10 -3.48 6.14
N MET A 142 0.93 -2.64 7.16
CA MET A 142 0.38 -3.06 8.45
C MET A 142 -1.15 -3.13 8.48
N THR A 143 -1.85 -2.50 7.54
CA THR A 143 -3.32 -2.50 7.46
C THR A 143 -3.79 -3.77 6.76
N ALA A 144 -4.71 -4.49 7.37
CA ALA A 144 -5.36 -5.65 6.78
C ALA A 144 -6.72 -5.29 6.13
N GLY A 145 -7.32 -6.24 5.42
CA GLY A 145 -8.70 -6.19 4.93
C GLY A 145 -8.81 -6.06 3.41
N ILE A 146 -9.95 -5.54 2.98
CA ILE A 146 -10.39 -5.55 1.57
C ILE A 146 -9.41 -4.81 0.66
N LEU A 147 -8.90 -5.54 -0.31
CA LEU A 147 -8.11 -5.02 -1.42
C LEU A 147 -8.78 -5.41 -2.74
N LEU A 148 -9.10 -4.41 -3.56
CA LEU A 148 -9.68 -4.58 -4.89
C LEU A 148 -8.58 -4.47 -5.95
N LEU A 149 -8.53 -5.45 -6.85
CA LEU A 149 -7.61 -5.48 -7.98
C LEU A 149 -8.41 -5.66 -9.29
N SER A 150 -7.89 -5.14 -10.38
CA SER A 150 -8.42 -5.39 -11.73
C SER A 150 -7.70 -6.57 -12.37
N THR A 151 -8.47 -7.51 -12.90
CA THR A 151 -7.99 -8.67 -13.67
C THR A 151 -7.91 -8.36 -15.17
N ASN A 152 -8.68 -7.38 -15.64
CA ASN A 152 -8.89 -7.12 -17.08
C ASN A 152 -8.41 -5.72 -17.48
N PRO A 153 -7.38 -5.60 -18.34
CA PRO A 153 -6.88 -4.32 -18.82
C PRO A 153 -7.93 -3.45 -19.54
N ASP A 154 -8.86 -4.06 -20.28
CA ASP A 154 -9.82 -3.33 -21.11
C ASP A 154 -10.91 -2.63 -20.30
N THR A 155 -11.26 -3.18 -19.14
CA THR A 155 -12.29 -2.61 -18.26
C THR A 155 -11.71 -1.82 -17.09
N ARG A 156 -10.43 -1.97 -16.82
CA ARG A 156 -9.69 -1.34 -15.69
C ARG A 156 -9.96 0.14 -15.54
N GLY A 157 -9.92 0.89 -16.63
CA GLY A 157 -10.13 2.34 -16.61
C GLY A 157 -11.49 2.74 -16.02
N ARG A 158 -12.53 1.92 -16.21
CA ARG A 158 -13.86 2.18 -15.64
C ARG A 158 -13.87 2.08 -14.12
N TYR A 159 -13.14 1.12 -13.55
CA TYR A 159 -12.98 0.97 -12.11
C TYR A 159 -12.10 2.07 -11.51
N GLN A 160 -11.00 2.45 -12.19
CA GLN A 160 -10.13 3.53 -11.75
C GLN A 160 -10.88 4.86 -11.59
N VAL A 161 -11.78 5.17 -12.53
CA VAL A 161 -12.63 6.37 -12.47
C VAL A 161 -13.50 6.42 -11.20
N LEU A 162 -13.97 5.27 -10.68
CA LEU A 162 -14.74 5.24 -9.43
C LEU A 162 -13.92 5.76 -8.24
N PHE A 163 -12.64 5.37 -8.16
CA PHE A 163 -11.74 5.85 -7.10
C PHE A 163 -11.38 7.33 -7.28
N GLU A 164 -11.09 7.76 -8.51
CA GLU A 164 -10.78 9.15 -8.83
C GLU A 164 -11.95 10.08 -8.48
N LYS A 165 -13.17 9.67 -8.83
CA LYS A 165 -14.41 10.42 -8.56
C LYS A 165 -14.96 10.20 -7.15
N ARG A 166 -14.27 9.45 -6.28
CA ARG A 166 -14.70 9.13 -4.91
C ARG A 166 -16.09 8.48 -4.85
N GLN A 167 -16.43 7.67 -5.84
CA GLN A 167 -17.69 6.92 -5.93
C GLN A 167 -17.61 5.56 -5.24
N VAL A 168 -16.50 5.28 -4.55
CA VAL A 168 -16.29 4.09 -3.76
C VAL A 168 -16.41 4.45 -2.29
N GLN A 169 -17.39 3.86 -1.61
CA GLN A 169 -17.54 3.96 -0.16
C GLN A 169 -16.60 2.94 0.50
N LYS A 170 -15.80 3.40 1.45
CA LYS A 170 -14.85 2.58 2.20
C LYS A 170 -15.18 2.66 3.67
N GLU A 171 -15.25 1.51 4.31
CA GLU A 171 -15.44 1.36 5.75
C GLU A 171 -14.21 0.69 6.33
N TYR A 172 -13.70 1.27 7.41
CA TYR A 172 -12.61 0.69 8.20
C TYR A 172 -13.05 0.52 9.64
N GLU A 173 -12.39 -0.39 10.32
CA GLU A 173 -12.50 -0.56 11.76
C GLU A 173 -11.11 -0.42 12.40
N CYS A 174 -11.07 0.17 13.59
CA CYS A 174 -9.85 0.15 14.40
C CYS A 174 -10.16 -0.01 15.89
N VAL A 175 -9.17 -0.50 16.62
CA VAL A 175 -9.20 -0.49 18.09
C VAL A 175 -8.24 0.57 18.61
N SER A 176 -8.73 1.39 19.52
CA SER A 176 -7.98 2.43 20.21
C SER A 176 -8.44 2.56 21.67
N ALA A 177 -7.85 3.48 22.43
CA ALA A 177 -8.34 3.85 23.74
C ALA A 177 -9.81 4.33 23.67
N ALA A 178 -10.61 4.09 24.72
CA ALA A 178 -11.99 4.54 24.78
C ALA A 178 -12.12 6.05 25.05
N THR A 179 -11.07 6.67 25.57
CA THR A 179 -10.96 8.10 25.86
C THR A 179 -9.65 8.65 25.33
N PRO A 180 -9.62 9.92 24.89
CA PRO A 180 -8.38 10.56 24.47
C PRO A 180 -7.30 10.55 25.56
N ALA A 181 -6.05 10.56 25.14
CA ALA A 181 -4.89 10.67 26.03
C ALA A 181 -4.91 12.00 26.82
N ALA A 182 -4.16 12.07 27.91
CA ALA A 182 -4.02 13.29 28.69
C ALA A 182 -3.51 14.45 27.84
N GLY A 183 -4.13 15.62 27.99
CA GLY A 183 -3.81 16.81 27.21
C GLY A 183 -4.65 17.00 25.93
N TYR A 184 -5.44 16.00 25.54
CA TYR A 184 -6.39 16.12 24.44
C TYR A 184 -7.81 16.43 24.96
N PRO A 185 -8.61 17.19 24.21
CA PRO A 185 -10.00 17.45 24.57
C PRO A 185 -10.85 16.17 24.49
N ALA A 186 -11.93 16.12 25.25
CA ALA A 186 -12.94 15.08 25.10
C ALA A 186 -13.54 15.13 23.69
N VAL A 187 -13.84 13.97 23.11
CA VAL A 187 -14.41 13.83 21.77
C VAL A 187 -15.84 13.28 21.88
N GLU A 188 -16.78 13.99 21.28
CA GLU A 188 -18.15 13.51 21.04
C GLU A 188 -18.23 12.82 19.67
N PHE A 189 -18.82 11.62 19.66
CA PHE A 189 -18.98 10.82 18.43
C PHE A 189 -20.43 10.83 17.94
N PRO A 190 -20.68 10.80 16.60
CA PRO A 190 -19.65 10.77 15.53
C PRO A 190 -18.95 12.12 15.34
N VAL A 191 -17.66 12.09 14.98
CA VAL A 191 -16.87 13.26 14.67
C VAL A 191 -16.36 13.20 13.23
N VAL A 192 -16.22 14.36 12.58
CA VAL A 192 -15.55 14.48 11.26
C VAL A 192 -14.25 15.22 11.44
N VAL A 193 -13.14 14.53 11.18
CA VAL A 193 -11.81 15.12 11.18
C VAL A 193 -11.48 15.61 9.78
N ARG A 194 -11.13 16.90 9.69
CA ARG A 194 -10.69 17.57 8.46
C ARG A 194 -9.39 18.30 8.72
N ASN A 195 -8.38 18.01 7.94
CA ASN A 195 -7.10 18.70 8.02
C ASN A 195 -6.34 18.65 6.69
N ARG A 196 -5.22 19.37 6.64
CA ARG A 196 -4.28 19.30 5.53
C ARG A 196 -3.15 18.37 5.87
N MET A 197 -3.01 17.31 5.09
CA MET A 197 -1.97 16.30 5.24
C MET A 197 -0.95 16.37 4.12
N THR A 198 0.30 16.17 4.45
CA THR A 198 1.41 16.02 3.51
C THR A 198 2.26 14.81 3.87
N LYS A 199 3.11 14.37 2.94
CA LYS A 199 4.14 13.37 3.24
C LYS A 199 5.34 14.07 3.84
N SER A 200 5.85 13.56 4.96
CA SER A 200 7.12 14.02 5.50
C SER A 200 8.27 13.71 4.53
N ARG A 201 9.24 14.63 4.44
CA ARG A 201 10.44 14.45 3.61
C ARG A 201 11.43 13.48 4.23
N SER A 202 11.45 13.35 5.54
CA SER A 202 12.47 12.59 6.28
C SER A 202 12.15 11.10 6.40
N TYR A 203 10.87 10.74 6.38
CA TYR A 203 10.37 9.37 6.47
C TYR A 203 9.14 9.21 5.58
N LEU A 204 8.76 7.97 5.28
CA LEU A 204 7.49 7.69 4.58
C LEU A 204 6.25 7.96 5.46
N LEU A 205 6.35 8.88 6.39
CA LEU A 205 5.30 9.31 7.29
C LEU A 205 4.41 10.37 6.64
N ALA A 206 3.26 10.57 7.24
CA ALA A 206 2.38 11.70 6.93
C ALA A 206 2.27 12.60 8.15
N GLU A 207 2.13 13.87 7.91
CA GLU A 207 2.00 14.91 8.93
C GLU A 207 0.88 15.87 8.60
N VAL A 208 0.31 16.47 9.63
CA VAL A 208 -0.68 17.55 9.49
C VAL A 208 0.07 18.88 9.41
N ILE A 209 -0.32 19.70 8.45
CA ILE A 209 0.21 21.05 8.26
C ILE A 209 -0.93 22.06 8.16
N ASP A 210 -0.63 23.33 8.33
CA ASP A 210 -1.60 24.41 8.16
C ASP A 210 -2.06 24.54 6.69
N GLY A 211 -3.30 24.95 6.50
CA GLY A 211 -3.88 25.25 5.19
C GLY A 211 -5.22 24.57 4.93
N GLU A 212 -5.75 24.80 3.73
CA GLU A 212 -7.03 24.22 3.31
C GLU A 212 -7.04 22.69 3.43
N PRO A 213 -8.06 22.09 4.07
CA PRO A 213 -8.15 20.66 4.26
C PRO A 213 -8.13 19.87 2.95
N ASN A 214 -7.35 18.81 2.91
CA ASN A 214 -7.26 17.88 1.79
C ASN A 214 -7.52 16.42 2.20
N ALA A 215 -7.80 16.21 3.48
CA ALA A 215 -8.12 14.92 4.09
C ALA A 215 -9.36 15.05 4.96
N GLU A 216 -10.26 14.05 4.85
CA GLU A 216 -11.50 14.01 5.60
C GLU A 216 -11.85 12.57 5.98
N THR A 217 -12.19 12.34 7.25
CA THR A 217 -12.66 11.06 7.78
C THR A 217 -13.79 11.27 8.78
N ARG A 218 -14.90 10.56 8.61
CA ARG A 218 -15.93 10.42 9.64
C ARG A 218 -15.55 9.27 10.56
N ILE A 219 -15.63 9.50 11.86
CA ILE A 219 -15.27 8.56 12.91
C ILE A 219 -16.44 8.37 13.85
N GLU A 220 -16.79 7.13 14.12
CA GLU A 220 -17.85 6.74 15.03
C GLU A 220 -17.32 5.73 16.05
N ARG A 221 -17.63 5.93 17.33
CA ARG A 221 -17.33 4.94 18.35
C ARG A 221 -18.45 3.91 18.39
N VAL A 222 -18.18 2.67 17.97
CA VAL A 222 -19.17 1.59 17.87
C VAL A 222 -19.49 1.03 19.26
N ARG A 223 -18.48 0.67 20.01
CA ARG A 223 -18.60 0.16 21.39
C ARG A 223 -17.30 0.34 22.17
N ALA A 224 -17.44 0.51 23.47
CA ALA A 224 -16.32 0.47 24.41
C ALA A 224 -16.33 -0.88 25.17
N PHE A 225 -15.16 -1.35 25.56
CA PHE A 225 -14.97 -2.60 26.29
C PHE A 225 -13.71 -2.52 27.17
N ASP A 226 -13.66 -3.34 28.18
CA ASP A 226 -12.49 -3.44 29.04
C ASP A 226 -11.49 -4.38 28.39
N ALA A 227 -10.29 -3.86 28.11
CA ALA A 227 -9.18 -4.62 27.58
C ALA A 227 -8.18 -4.85 28.71
N GLY A 228 -8.10 -6.06 29.19
CA GLY A 228 -7.17 -6.44 30.23
C GLY A 228 -7.22 -7.94 30.45
N ASP A 229 -6.15 -8.49 31.01
CA ASP A 229 -6.18 -9.82 31.57
C ASP A 229 -7.23 -9.82 32.71
N PRO A 230 -8.27 -10.66 32.66
CA PRO A 230 -9.27 -10.76 33.73
C PRO A 230 -8.65 -11.04 35.12
N THR A 231 -7.38 -11.43 35.15
CA THR A 231 -6.62 -11.72 36.39
C THR A 231 -5.78 -10.52 36.86
N ASP A 232 -5.57 -9.49 36.04
CA ASP A 232 -4.84 -8.27 36.40
C ASP A 232 -5.81 -7.13 36.71
N HIS A 233 -6.18 -7.02 37.97
CA HIS A 233 -7.06 -5.96 38.50
C HIS A 233 -6.42 -4.57 38.57
N THR A 234 -5.15 -4.41 38.17
CA THR A 234 -4.38 -3.17 38.34
C THR A 234 -4.31 -2.29 37.08
N ALA A 235 -4.62 -2.81 35.90
CA ALA A 235 -4.52 -2.09 34.62
C ALA A 235 -5.68 -2.38 33.65
N THR A 236 -6.88 -1.99 34.03
CA THR A 236 -8.01 -1.97 33.05
C THR A 236 -7.85 -0.79 32.09
N SER A 237 -7.15 -1.00 31.00
CA SER A 237 -7.16 -0.03 29.91
C SER A 237 -8.46 -0.19 29.12
N ARG A 238 -9.39 0.75 29.30
CA ARG A 238 -10.64 0.77 28.56
C ARG A 238 -10.37 1.09 27.10
N ARG A 239 -10.76 0.19 26.19
CA ARG A 239 -10.63 0.33 24.73
C ARG A 239 -11.98 0.53 24.07
N ALA A 240 -11.97 0.90 22.80
CA ALA A 240 -13.15 0.96 21.99
C ALA A 240 -12.87 0.54 20.54
N LEU A 241 -13.88 -0.03 19.92
CA LEU A 241 -13.96 -0.26 18.49
C LEU A 241 -14.54 0.99 17.85
N TYR A 242 -13.84 1.48 16.83
CA TYR A 242 -14.25 2.63 16.02
C TYR A 242 -14.50 2.20 14.58
N ARG A 243 -15.52 2.80 13.98
CA ARG A 243 -15.77 2.78 12.54
C ARG A 243 -15.24 4.05 11.91
N LEU A 244 -14.51 3.91 10.82
CA LEU A 244 -13.87 5.02 10.11
C LEU A 244 -14.31 5.01 8.66
N GLU A 245 -14.84 6.13 8.19
CA GLU A 245 -15.33 6.32 6.82
C GLU A 245 -14.50 7.43 6.16
N PRO A 246 -13.38 7.10 5.48
CA PRO A 246 -12.57 8.10 4.80
C PRO A 246 -13.20 8.56 3.49
N HIS A 247 -13.43 9.86 3.36
CA HIS A 247 -13.87 10.50 2.12
C HIS A 247 -12.70 10.71 1.14
N THR A 248 -11.50 10.80 1.65
CA THR A 248 -10.24 10.96 0.93
C THR A 248 -9.32 9.76 1.18
N GLY A 249 -8.17 9.67 0.50
CA GLY A 249 -7.24 8.55 0.62
C GLY A 249 -5.78 9.00 0.72
N LYS A 250 -5.42 9.81 1.71
CA LYS A 250 -4.03 10.23 1.93
C LYS A 250 -3.24 9.12 2.63
N THR A 251 -1.93 9.13 2.43
CA THR A 251 -1.01 8.19 3.11
C THR A 251 -1.23 8.28 4.62
N HIS A 252 -1.41 7.12 5.28
CA HIS A 252 -1.62 6.97 6.73
C HIS A 252 -2.79 7.79 7.31
N GLN A 253 -3.73 8.24 6.47
CA GLN A 253 -4.79 9.20 6.87
C GLN A 253 -5.51 8.80 8.15
N LEU A 254 -6.01 7.57 8.22
CA LEU A 254 -6.78 7.10 9.37
C LEU A 254 -5.95 7.06 10.66
N ARG A 255 -4.71 6.67 10.55
CA ARG A 255 -3.76 6.60 11.66
C ARG A 255 -3.45 7.99 12.21
N VAL A 256 -3.18 8.95 11.32
CA VAL A 256 -2.94 10.36 11.68
C VAL A 256 -4.19 11.00 12.27
N HIS A 257 -5.37 10.76 11.68
CA HIS A 257 -6.62 11.32 12.20
C HIS A 257 -6.97 10.79 13.59
N MET A 258 -6.82 9.49 13.84
CA MET A 258 -7.01 8.92 15.18
C MET A 258 -6.00 9.48 16.18
N ALA A 259 -4.73 9.57 15.80
CA ALA A 259 -3.69 10.14 16.66
C ALA A 259 -3.95 11.62 16.98
N SER A 260 -4.46 12.41 16.03
CA SER A 260 -4.79 13.83 16.23
C SER A 260 -5.91 14.07 17.24
N LEU A 261 -6.72 13.06 17.51
CA LEU A 261 -7.74 13.08 18.57
C LEU A 261 -7.22 12.55 19.93
N GLY A 262 -5.93 12.23 20.05
CA GLY A 262 -5.40 11.54 21.22
C GLY A 262 -5.82 10.08 21.34
N LEU A 263 -6.29 9.48 20.24
CA LEU A 263 -6.81 8.12 20.13
C LEU A 263 -5.91 7.28 19.20
N GLY A 264 -4.61 7.21 19.47
CA GLY A 264 -3.68 6.41 18.68
C GLY A 264 -4.17 4.96 18.55
N ILE A 265 -4.05 4.39 17.34
CA ILE A 265 -4.50 3.01 17.06
C ILE A 265 -3.58 2.03 17.79
N VAL A 266 -4.15 1.00 18.38
CA VAL A 266 -3.39 -0.03 19.12
C VAL A 266 -2.38 -0.70 18.18
N ASN A 267 -1.15 -0.87 18.66
CA ASN A 267 0.01 -1.42 17.95
C ASN A 267 0.46 -0.59 16.73
N ASP A 268 0.16 0.71 16.71
CA ASP A 268 0.74 1.61 15.71
C ASP A 268 2.16 2.02 16.12
N ALA A 269 3.14 1.62 15.31
CA ALA A 269 4.55 1.97 15.53
C ALA A 269 4.95 3.36 15.03
N PHE A 270 4.03 4.09 14.36
CA PHE A 270 4.33 5.37 13.74
C PHE A 270 3.60 6.55 14.36
N TYR A 271 2.41 6.32 14.93
CA TYR A 271 1.53 7.38 15.43
C TYR A 271 0.90 7.00 16.78
N PRO A 272 0.83 7.92 17.75
CA PRO A 272 1.27 9.32 17.68
C PRO A 272 2.80 9.49 17.64
N ASP A 273 3.54 8.52 18.17
CA ASP A 273 4.98 8.57 18.31
C ASP A 273 5.66 7.52 17.44
N LEU A 274 6.70 7.92 16.72
CA LEU A 274 7.52 7.02 15.94
C LEU A 274 8.37 6.17 16.89
N LEU A 275 8.10 4.87 16.89
CA LEU A 275 8.89 3.90 17.66
C LEU A 275 10.15 3.49 16.90
N ASP A 276 11.16 3.04 17.62
CA ASP A 276 12.36 2.47 17.04
C ASP A 276 12.01 1.28 16.15
N LYS A 277 12.77 1.15 15.03
CA LYS A 277 12.59 0.04 14.11
C LYS A 277 12.94 -1.27 14.80
N ALA A 278 11.94 -2.13 14.94
CA ALA A 278 12.05 -3.48 15.46
C ALA A 278 11.62 -4.52 14.41
N PRO A 279 12.03 -5.79 14.55
CA PRO A 279 11.45 -6.88 13.77
C PRO A 279 9.93 -6.94 13.92
N ASP A 280 9.25 -7.48 12.89
CA ASP A 280 7.80 -7.67 12.95
C ASP A 280 7.42 -8.66 14.07
N ASP A 281 6.51 -8.23 14.93
CA ASP A 281 5.84 -9.10 15.90
C ASP A 281 4.44 -9.46 15.35
N TYR A 282 4.32 -10.62 14.76
CA TYR A 282 3.07 -11.10 14.14
C TYR A 282 1.95 -11.33 15.16
N THR A 283 2.26 -11.34 16.45
CA THR A 283 1.27 -11.46 17.53
C THR A 283 0.63 -10.11 17.89
N LYS A 284 1.24 -9.00 17.43
CA LYS A 284 0.80 -7.63 17.71
C LYS A 284 0.53 -6.84 16.42
N PRO A 285 -0.40 -7.27 15.59
CA PRO A 285 -0.73 -6.53 14.37
C PRO A 285 -1.32 -5.16 14.69
N LEU A 286 -1.08 -4.18 13.82
CA LEU A 286 -1.78 -2.90 13.85
C LEU A 286 -3.29 -3.14 13.86
N GLN A 287 -4.00 -2.61 14.85
CA GLN A 287 -5.44 -2.81 14.98
C GLN A 287 -6.23 -1.89 14.06
N LEU A 288 -5.99 -2.02 12.74
CA LEU A 288 -6.66 -1.29 11.66
C LEU A 288 -7.02 -2.26 10.52
N LEU A 289 -8.29 -2.30 10.17
CA LEU A 289 -8.87 -3.22 9.19
C LEU A 289 -9.72 -2.45 8.17
N ALA A 290 -9.46 -2.62 6.89
CA ALA A 290 -10.36 -2.24 5.80
C ALA A 290 -11.56 -3.20 5.81
N ARG A 291 -12.61 -2.84 6.54
CA ARG A 291 -13.77 -3.71 6.80
C ARG A 291 -14.60 -3.95 5.58
N GLY A 292 -14.80 -2.94 4.75
CA GLY A 292 -15.68 -3.09 3.61
C GLY A 292 -15.46 -2.04 2.52
N ILE A 293 -15.94 -2.39 1.34
CA ILE A 293 -15.96 -1.53 0.16
C ILE A 293 -17.31 -1.68 -0.55
N THR A 294 -17.92 -0.56 -0.92
CA THR A 294 -19.22 -0.55 -1.63
C THR A 294 -19.15 0.42 -2.80
N PHE A 295 -19.60 -0.01 -3.97
CA PHE A 295 -19.69 0.82 -5.18
C PHE A 295 -20.77 0.30 -6.13
N VAL A 296 -21.10 1.09 -7.14
CA VAL A 296 -21.89 0.61 -8.28
C VAL A 296 -20.91 0.08 -9.33
N ASP A 297 -21.02 -1.20 -9.63
CA ASP A 297 -20.15 -1.85 -10.62
C ASP A 297 -20.28 -1.15 -11.98
N PRO A 298 -19.17 -0.70 -12.59
CA PRO A 298 -19.23 0.08 -13.84
C PRO A 298 -19.59 -0.76 -15.06
N ILE A 299 -19.60 -2.10 -14.94
CA ILE A 299 -19.96 -3.05 -16.00
C ILE A 299 -21.39 -3.50 -15.83
N THR A 300 -21.74 -4.12 -14.70
CA THR A 300 -23.07 -4.69 -14.43
C THR A 300 -24.11 -3.66 -14.05
N LYS A 301 -23.68 -2.48 -13.55
CA LYS A 301 -24.52 -1.40 -13.00
C LYS A 301 -25.22 -1.76 -11.69
N GLU A 302 -24.87 -2.87 -11.11
CA GLU A 302 -25.40 -3.29 -9.82
C GLU A 302 -24.61 -2.68 -8.67
N ARG A 303 -25.25 -2.43 -7.55
CA ARG A 303 -24.58 -2.06 -6.32
C ARG A 303 -23.99 -3.32 -5.69
N VAL A 304 -22.67 -3.31 -5.49
CA VAL A 304 -21.93 -4.41 -4.90
C VAL A 304 -21.29 -3.97 -3.58
N GLU A 305 -21.21 -4.90 -2.65
CA GLU A 305 -20.54 -4.72 -1.37
C GLU A 305 -19.67 -5.94 -1.10
N TYR A 306 -18.42 -5.71 -0.71
CA TYR A 306 -17.49 -6.74 -0.25
C TYR A 306 -17.07 -6.43 1.17
N ARG A 307 -17.12 -7.43 2.04
CA ARG A 307 -16.75 -7.31 3.45
C ARG A 307 -15.64 -8.28 3.81
N SER A 308 -14.69 -7.81 4.61
CA SER A 308 -13.59 -8.61 5.14
C SER A 308 -14.12 -9.69 6.08
N GLN A 309 -13.55 -10.88 5.98
CA GLN A 309 -13.76 -11.99 6.89
C GLN A 309 -12.74 -11.97 8.06
N LEU A 310 -11.76 -11.08 7.99
CA LEU A 310 -10.78 -10.90 9.07
C LEU A 310 -11.41 -10.15 10.25
N GLU A 311 -10.84 -10.36 11.42
CA GLU A 311 -11.21 -9.65 12.65
C GLU A 311 -9.99 -9.05 13.32
N LEU A 312 -10.18 -7.91 13.96
CA LEU A 312 -9.16 -7.30 14.80
C LEU A 312 -9.00 -8.12 16.08
N SER A 313 -7.77 -8.57 16.36
CA SER A 313 -7.47 -9.46 17.49
C SER A 313 -7.85 -8.85 18.83
N GLU A 314 -7.72 -7.53 18.96
CA GLU A 314 -8.01 -6.78 20.18
C GLU A 314 -9.45 -6.28 20.28
N ALA A 315 -10.30 -6.55 19.26
CA ALA A 315 -11.72 -6.19 19.30
C ALA A 315 -12.60 -7.24 19.99
N ARG A 316 -12.00 -8.37 20.43
CA ARG A 316 -12.67 -9.44 21.14
C ARG A 316 -12.76 -9.04 22.62
N GLY A 317 -13.87 -8.49 23.00
CA GLY A 317 -14.25 -8.20 24.36
C GLY A 317 -15.66 -8.65 24.64
#